data_c237c4b842905b3b6f14b51010dd1105
#
_entry.id   c237c4b842905b3b6f14b51010dd1105
#
_cell.length_a   1.000
_cell.length_b   1.000
_cell.length_c   1.000
_cell.angle_alpha   90.00
_cell.angle_beta   90.00
_cell.angle_gamma   90.00
#
_symmetry.space_group_name_H-M   'P 1'
#
loop_
_entity.id
_entity.type
_entity.pdbx_description
1 polymer ?
#
loop_
_entity_poly.entity_id
_entity_poly.type
_entity_poly.pdbx_seq_one_letter_code
_entity_poly.pdbx_strand_id
1 'polypeptide(L)'
;MRFRMLISVVAAAVAGLTTTAVVEAPAHAASTHTWNRLARCESGGRWHINTGNGYYGGLQISSSTWRAYGGRRFSRLPSRATKLEQIRIGERIKHGQGWRAWPACSSRIGLR
;
A
#
# COMPACT_ATOMS: atom_id res chain seq x y z
N MET A 1 -1.28 -51.59 -18.68
CA MET A 1 -1.12 -51.05 -18.47
C MET A 1 -0.88 -50.15 -18.31
N ARG A 2 -1.05 -50.20 -18.35
CA ARG A 2 -0.82 -49.42 -18.05
C ARG A 2 -0.57 -48.31 -17.90
N PHE A 3 -0.73 -48.11 -17.98
CA PHE A 3 -0.32 -47.09 -17.80
C PHE A 3 -0.43 -46.11 -17.76
N ARG A 4 -0.45 -46.36 -17.59
CA ARG A 4 -0.40 -45.56 -17.46
C ARG A 4 -0.37 -44.49 -17.22
N MET A 5 -0.41 -44.56 -17.15
CA MET A 5 -0.21 -43.70 -16.90
C MET A 5 -0.17 -42.66 -16.71
N LEU A 6 -0.36 -42.68 -16.59
CA LEU A 6 -0.14 -41.79 -16.44
C LEU A 6 -0.13 -40.77 -16.26
N ILE A 7 -0.28 -40.98 -16.29
CA ILE A 7 -0.13 -40.13 -16.19
C ILE A 7 -0.02 -39.14 -16.00
N SER A 8 -0.23 -39.27 -15.99
CA SER A 8 -0.06 -38.42 -15.83
C SER A 8 0.10 -37.42 -15.64
N VAL A 9 -0.09 -37.52 -15.61
CA VAL A 9 0.11 -36.61 -15.46
C VAL A 9 0.26 -35.65 -15.33
N VAL A 10 0.10 -35.72 -15.28
CA VAL A 10 0.24 -34.84 -15.20
C VAL A 10 0.33 -33.96 -14.97
N ALA A 11 0.14 -34.01 -14.89
CA ALA A 11 0.26 -33.19 -14.67
C ALA A 11 0.41 -32.34 -14.47
N ALA A 12 0.32 -32.41 -14.43
CA ALA A 12 0.48 -31.60 -14.26
C ALA A 12 0.63 -30.76 -14.10
N ALA A 13 0.44 -30.82 -14.08
CA ALA A 13 0.58 -30.04 -13.95
C ALA A 13 0.67 -29.22 -13.81
N VAL A 14 0.49 -29.35 -13.77
CA VAL A 14 0.54 -28.56 -13.69
C VAL A 14 0.72 -27.75 -13.51
N ALA A 15 0.62 -27.90 -13.41
CA ALA A 15 0.71 -27.12 -13.25
C ALA A 15 0.88 -26.32 -13.04
N GLY A 16 0.84 -26.47 -13.08
CA GLY A 16 0.93 -25.73 -12.85
C GLY A 16 0.95 -24.89 -12.70
N LEU A 17 0.84 -24.93 -12.52
CA LEU A 17 0.71 -24.16 -12.50
C LEU A 17 0.72 -23.31 -12.15
N THR A 18 0.64 -23.39 -12.00
CA THR A 18 0.53 -22.64 -11.68
C THR A 18 0.70 -21.77 -11.55
N THR A 19 0.60 -21.81 -11.52
CA THR A 19 0.62 -20.99 -11.36
C THR A 19 0.74 -20.05 -11.09
N THR A 20 0.59 -19.92 -11.11
CA THR A 20 0.61 -18.99 -10.81
C THR A 20 0.39 -18.18 -10.19
N ALA A 21 0.38 -18.63 -9.92
CA ALA A 21 -0.02 -17.90 -9.09
C ALA A 21 0.36 -16.64 -9.07
N VAL A 22 -0.15 -16.18 -9.36
CA VAL A 22 0.11 -15.02 -9.41
C VAL A 22 -0.33 -14.27 -8.35
N VAL A 23 0.44 -13.59 -7.79
CA VAL A 23 0.08 -12.79 -6.82
C VAL A 23 -0.10 -11.48 -7.34
N GLU A 24 -1.22 -10.94 -7.28
CA GLU A 24 -1.42 -9.68 -7.78
C GLU A 24 -1.67 -8.69 -6.73
N ALA A 25 -1.34 -7.45 -6.93
CA ALA A 25 -1.74 -6.37 -6.06
C ALA A 25 -3.24 -6.28 -6.07
N PRO A 26 -3.87 -5.81 -4.98
CA PRO A 26 -5.31 -5.58 -4.99
C PRO A 26 -5.68 -4.66 -6.14
N ALA A 27 -6.85 -4.93 -6.73
CA ALA A 27 -7.27 -4.21 -7.92
C ALA A 27 -7.34 -2.71 -7.73
N HIS A 28 -7.57 -2.24 -6.47
CA HIS A 28 -7.73 -0.82 -6.22
C HIS A 28 -6.51 -0.18 -5.58
N ALA A 29 -5.41 -0.92 -5.47
CA ALA A 29 -4.20 -0.35 -4.90
C ALA A 29 -3.62 0.69 -5.86
N ALA A 30 -3.20 1.82 -5.31
CA ALA A 30 -2.53 2.84 -6.10
C ALA A 30 -1.07 2.45 -6.29
N SER A 31 -0.47 2.91 -7.39
CA SER A 31 0.93 2.60 -7.66
C SER A 31 1.84 3.39 -6.72
N THR A 32 3.06 2.91 -6.58
CA THR A 32 4.09 3.63 -5.83
C THR A 32 4.29 5.02 -6.41
N HIS A 33 4.22 5.14 -7.73
CA HIS A 33 4.34 6.45 -8.38
C HIS A 33 3.27 7.42 -7.89
N THR A 34 2.03 6.96 -7.76
CA THR A 34 0.94 7.79 -7.26
C THR A 34 1.20 8.23 -5.83
N TRP A 35 1.64 7.30 -4.98
CA TRP A 35 1.97 7.63 -3.60
C TRP A 35 3.14 8.62 -3.51
N ASN A 36 4.12 8.47 -4.39
CA ASN A 36 5.23 9.44 -4.45
C ASN A 36 4.74 10.83 -4.83
N ARG A 37 3.81 10.92 -5.77
CA ARG A 37 3.24 12.22 -6.15
C ARG A 37 2.49 12.85 -4.99
N LEU A 38 1.71 12.05 -4.27
CA LEU A 38 0.97 12.56 -3.12
C LEU A 38 1.94 13.02 -2.03
N ALA A 39 2.95 12.22 -1.72
CA ALA A 39 3.93 12.59 -0.71
C ALA A 39 4.70 13.85 -1.09
N ARG A 40 4.99 14.02 -2.38
CA ARG A 40 5.68 15.23 -2.84
C ARG A 40 4.84 16.46 -2.54
N CYS A 41 3.52 16.36 -2.72
CA CYS A 41 2.61 17.46 -2.39
C CYS A 41 2.48 17.64 -0.87
N GLU A 42 2.35 16.55 -0.11
CA GLU A 42 2.09 16.62 1.32
C GLU A 42 3.32 17.04 2.12
N SER A 43 4.47 16.49 1.79
CA SER A 43 5.67 16.65 2.62
C SER A 43 6.91 17.04 1.84
N GLY A 44 6.77 17.32 0.54
CA GLY A 44 7.95 17.50 -0.30
C GLY A 44 8.71 16.21 -0.52
N GLY A 45 8.05 15.07 -0.33
CA GLY A 45 8.69 13.77 -0.46
C GLY A 45 9.53 13.36 0.72
N ARG A 46 9.36 14.03 1.86
CA ARG A 46 10.16 13.76 3.05
C ARG A 46 9.44 12.74 3.93
N TRP A 47 9.74 11.48 3.71
CA TRP A 47 9.00 10.39 4.35
C TRP A 47 9.18 10.30 5.87
N HIS A 48 10.20 10.93 6.42
CA HIS A 48 10.45 10.88 7.87
C HIS A 48 10.30 12.24 8.55
N ILE A 49 9.57 13.15 7.91
CA ILE A 49 9.39 14.49 8.46
C ILE A 49 8.50 14.48 9.69
N ASN A 50 8.85 15.32 10.66
CA ASN A 50 8.04 15.57 11.83
C ASN A 50 8.31 17.00 12.27
N THR A 51 7.44 17.92 11.88
CA THR A 51 7.62 19.34 12.21
C THR A 51 6.89 19.76 13.48
N GLY A 52 6.19 18.83 14.14
CA GLY A 52 5.42 19.18 15.31
C GLY A 52 4.05 19.73 15.02
N ASN A 53 3.60 19.66 13.77
CA ASN A 53 2.29 20.20 13.39
C ASN A 53 1.14 19.20 13.59
N GLY A 54 1.41 18.04 14.17
CA GLY A 54 0.38 17.02 14.41
C GLY A 54 0.22 16.02 13.28
N TYR A 55 0.97 16.18 12.19
CA TYR A 55 0.96 15.27 11.05
C TYR A 55 2.38 14.79 10.80
N TYR A 56 2.50 13.55 10.34
CA TYR A 56 3.80 12.89 10.35
C TYR A 56 4.07 12.18 9.06
N GLY A 57 5.31 12.19 8.64
CA GLY A 57 5.82 11.37 7.57
C GLY A 57 5.49 11.89 6.18
N GLY A 58 5.74 11.05 5.19
CA GLY A 58 5.59 11.42 3.80
C GLY A 58 4.16 11.77 3.43
N LEU A 59 3.20 11.10 4.03
CA LEU A 59 1.78 11.27 3.70
C LEU A 59 1.05 12.17 4.70
N GLN A 60 1.75 12.69 5.68
CA GLN A 60 1.16 13.62 6.67
C GLN A 60 -0.06 13.04 7.35
N ILE A 61 0.14 11.91 7.99
CA ILE A 61 -0.91 11.18 8.70
C ILE A 61 -0.83 11.55 10.17
N SER A 62 -1.98 11.81 10.81
CA SER A 62 -2.00 12.06 12.24
C SER A 62 -1.77 10.78 13.02
N SER A 63 -1.32 10.90 14.27
CA SER A 63 -1.07 9.71 15.08
C SER A 63 -2.34 8.93 15.38
N SER A 64 -3.47 9.63 15.52
CA SER A 64 -4.74 8.93 15.79
C SER A 64 -5.21 8.15 14.56
N THR A 65 -5.09 8.73 13.37
CA THR A 65 -5.45 8.02 12.14
C THR A 65 -4.50 6.84 11.91
N TRP A 66 -3.22 7.06 12.13
CA TRP A 66 -2.22 6.00 12.00
C TRP A 66 -2.59 4.81 12.89
N ARG A 67 -2.93 5.08 14.15
CA ARG A 67 -3.32 4.03 15.07
C ARG A 67 -4.62 3.36 14.63
N ALA A 68 -5.60 4.16 14.22
CA ALA A 68 -6.91 3.63 13.85
C ALA A 68 -6.81 2.64 12.68
N TYR A 69 -5.86 2.85 11.77
CA TYR A 69 -5.70 1.99 10.61
C TYR A 69 -4.58 0.95 10.78
N GLY A 70 -4.11 0.77 12.00
CA GLY A 70 -3.20 -0.33 12.32
C GLY A 70 -1.73 0.00 12.14
N GLY A 71 -1.38 1.27 12.01
CA GLY A 71 0.01 1.66 11.78
C GLY A 71 0.93 1.35 12.94
N ARG A 72 0.37 1.27 14.17
CA ARG A 72 1.17 1.02 15.35
C ARG A 72 1.86 -0.35 15.34
N ARG A 73 1.41 -1.26 14.49
CA ARG A 73 2.13 -2.54 14.30
C ARG A 73 3.51 -2.31 13.68
N PHE A 74 3.70 -1.21 12.99
CA PHE A 74 4.99 -0.90 12.36
C PHE A 74 5.80 0.05 13.22
N SER A 75 5.17 1.10 13.74
CA SER A 75 5.86 2.13 14.47
C SER A 75 4.82 2.97 15.21
N ARG A 76 5.25 3.65 16.26
CA ARG A 76 4.33 4.48 17.02
C ARG A 76 3.85 5.68 16.22
N LEU A 77 4.70 6.22 15.38
CA LEU A 77 4.37 7.38 14.55
C LEU A 77 4.66 7.08 13.10
N PRO A 78 3.89 7.65 12.17
CA PRO A 78 4.13 7.44 10.74
C PRO A 78 5.55 7.80 10.32
N SER A 79 6.09 8.88 10.86
CA SER A 79 7.42 9.38 10.45
C SER A 79 8.54 8.42 10.81
N ARG A 80 8.28 7.47 11.72
CA ARG A 80 9.29 6.48 12.10
C ARG A 80 9.17 5.19 11.33
N ALA A 81 8.11 5.01 10.57
CA ALA A 81 7.91 3.83 9.73
C ALA A 81 8.66 4.00 8.42
N THR A 82 8.93 2.87 7.75
CA THR A 82 9.53 2.94 6.42
C THR A 82 8.53 3.51 5.43
N LYS A 83 9.03 3.98 4.29
CA LYS A 83 8.18 4.47 3.21
C LYS A 83 7.12 3.44 2.82
N LEU A 84 7.53 2.18 2.66
CA LEU A 84 6.58 1.15 2.25
C LEU A 84 5.54 0.88 3.32
N GLU A 85 5.93 0.92 4.60
CA GLU A 85 4.97 0.76 5.69
C GLU A 85 3.97 1.91 5.72
N GLN A 86 4.44 3.13 5.49
CA GLN A 86 3.55 4.29 5.41
C GLN A 86 2.58 4.14 4.25
N ILE A 87 3.06 3.69 3.09
CA ILE A 87 2.20 3.46 1.93
C ILE A 87 1.17 2.38 2.23
N ARG A 88 1.58 1.31 2.92
CA ARG A 88 0.66 0.23 3.26
C ARG A 88 -0.49 0.73 4.13
N ILE A 89 -0.20 1.57 5.10
CA ILE A 89 -1.26 2.16 5.93
C ILE A 89 -2.05 3.18 5.12
N GLY A 90 -1.37 3.94 4.26
CA GLY A 90 -2.05 4.86 3.35
C GLY A 90 -3.08 4.16 2.49
N GLU A 91 -2.79 2.96 2.00
CA GLU A 91 -3.77 2.18 1.24
C GLU A 91 -4.99 1.83 2.08
N ARG A 92 -4.79 1.48 3.34
CA ARG A 92 -5.92 1.20 4.22
C ARG A 92 -6.77 2.44 4.46
N ILE A 93 -6.13 3.58 4.67
CA ILE A 93 -6.83 4.84 4.86
C ILE A 93 -7.62 5.18 3.59
N LYS A 94 -6.98 5.03 2.44
CA LYS A 94 -7.63 5.29 1.16
C LYS A 94 -8.85 4.38 0.97
N HIS A 95 -8.72 3.12 1.34
CA HIS A 95 -9.83 2.19 1.22
C HIS A 95 -11.00 2.60 2.13
N GLY A 96 -10.71 3.08 3.33
CA GLY A 96 -11.75 3.47 4.28
C GLY A 96 -12.33 4.85 4.04
N GLN A 97 -11.50 5.82 3.65
CA GLN A 97 -11.92 7.21 3.54
C GLN A 97 -11.86 7.76 2.12
N GLY A 98 -11.22 7.03 1.20
CA GLY A 98 -10.99 7.55 -0.14
C GLY A 98 -9.84 8.55 -0.17
N TRP A 99 -9.59 9.11 -1.35
CA TRP A 99 -8.54 10.10 -1.51
C TRP A 99 -8.83 11.38 -0.74
N ARG A 100 -10.06 11.57 -0.29
CA ARG A 100 -10.43 12.75 0.50
C ARG A 100 -9.72 12.79 1.85
N ALA A 101 -9.09 11.70 2.27
CA ALA A 101 -8.25 11.73 3.45
C ALA A 101 -7.09 12.74 3.28
N TRP A 102 -6.75 13.06 2.04
CA TRP A 102 -5.73 14.06 1.68
C TRP A 102 -6.39 15.12 0.79
N PRO A 103 -7.28 15.96 1.37
CA PRO A 103 -8.21 16.73 0.56
C PRO A 103 -7.54 17.71 -0.40
N ALA A 104 -6.56 18.46 0.05
CA ALA A 104 -5.93 19.44 -0.81
C ALA A 104 -5.02 18.80 -1.84
N CYS A 105 -4.15 17.91 -1.41
CA CYS A 105 -3.16 17.34 -2.32
C CYS A 105 -3.78 16.35 -3.28
N SER A 106 -4.78 15.56 -2.85
CA SER A 106 -5.42 14.64 -3.79
C SER A 106 -6.13 15.40 -4.91
N SER A 107 -6.76 16.49 -4.56
CA SER A 107 -7.40 17.33 -5.56
C SER A 107 -6.38 17.97 -6.50
N ARG A 108 -5.30 18.49 -5.91
CA ARG A 108 -4.29 19.21 -6.68
C ARG A 108 -3.59 18.32 -7.70
N ILE A 109 -3.38 17.05 -7.37
CA ILE A 109 -2.71 16.14 -8.28
C ILE A 109 -3.66 15.22 -9.06
N GLY A 110 -4.96 15.52 -8.97
CA GLY A 110 -5.93 14.86 -9.86
C GLY A 110 -6.35 13.47 -9.45
N LEU A 111 -6.36 13.15 -8.15
CA LEU A 111 -6.74 11.82 -7.69
C LEU A 111 -8.21 11.70 -7.33
N ARG A 112 -8.96 12.78 -7.30
CA ARG A 112 -10.36 12.74 -6.90
C ARG A 112 -11.29 12.92 -8.04
#